data_b10db6fc483d1fe9e95e64d963f3aa76
#
_entry.id   b10db6fc483d1fe9e95e64d963f3aa76
#
_cell.length_a   1.000
_cell.length_b   1.000
_cell.length_c   1.000
_cell.angle_alpha   90.00
_cell.angle_beta   90.00
_cell.angle_gamma   90.00
#
_symmetry.space_group_name_H-M   'P 1'
#
loop_
_entity.id
_entity.type
_entity.pdbx_description
1 polymer ?
#
loop_
_entity_poly.entity_id
_entity_poly.type
_entity_poly.pdbx_seq_one_letter_code
_entity_poly.pdbx_strand_id
1 'polypeptide(L)'
;MSEPLELIRIAASETRRQILRLLQQGFDHPEDLAKKLKIRRTSVDKQLAELFSWGLVDRAAVFPPNGRPRIVYQVTQRGRDLLDLLERVVKEYTAGFRTDFERELEALESKLAAGEIAEEMYFKRRKELEARYTLAL
;
A
#
# COMPACT_ATOMS: atom_id res chain seq x y z
N MET A 1 -12.12 -15.65 17.04
CA MET A 1 -12.00 -15.80 15.60
C MET A 1 -11.83 -14.43 14.96
N SER A 2 -10.78 -14.25 14.16
CA SER A 2 -10.52 -12.97 13.52
C SER A 2 -11.53 -12.69 12.39
N GLU A 3 -12.01 -11.47 12.29
CA GLU A 3 -12.88 -11.09 11.19
C GLU A 3 -12.10 -11.06 9.87
N PRO A 4 -12.69 -11.52 8.75
CA PRO A 4 -12.00 -11.49 7.44
C PRO A 4 -11.51 -10.11 7.03
N LEU A 5 -12.21 -9.03 7.43
CA LEU A 5 -11.81 -7.66 7.11
C LEU A 5 -10.52 -7.22 7.83
N GLU A 6 -10.13 -7.88 8.93
CA GLU A 6 -8.85 -7.62 9.56
C GLU A 6 -7.67 -7.88 8.63
N LEU A 7 -7.84 -8.79 7.67
CA LEU A 7 -6.82 -9.07 6.66
C LEU A 7 -6.44 -7.80 5.89
N ILE A 8 -7.42 -6.96 5.57
CA ILE A 8 -7.18 -5.70 4.86
C ILE A 8 -6.35 -4.77 5.75
N ARG A 9 -6.68 -4.69 7.04
CA ARG A 9 -5.93 -3.88 8.00
C ARG A 9 -4.48 -4.36 8.13
N ILE A 10 -4.28 -5.67 8.21
CA ILE A 10 -2.95 -6.28 8.29
C ILE A 10 -2.13 -5.94 7.03
N ALA A 11 -2.71 -6.12 5.86
CA ALA A 11 -2.03 -5.87 4.60
C ALA A 11 -1.86 -4.39 4.27
N ALA A 12 -2.68 -3.51 4.86
CA ALA A 12 -2.60 -2.06 4.64
C ALA A 12 -1.47 -1.39 5.43
N SER A 13 -0.88 -2.07 6.40
CA SER A 13 0.25 -1.52 7.15
C SER A 13 1.44 -1.26 6.21
N GLU A 14 1.96 -0.04 6.23
CA GLU A 14 3.11 0.34 5.41
C GLU A 14 4.32 -0.54 5.71
N THR A 15 4.63 -0.76 6.99
CA THR A 15 5.75 -1.60 7.40
C THR A 15 5.61 -3.02 6.88
N ARG A 16 4.42 -3.62 6.97
CA ARG A 16 4.18 -4.98 6.47
C ARG A 16 4.28 -5.05 4.96
N ARG A 17 3.77 -4.05 4.24
CA ARG A 17 3.92 -3.99 2.78
C ARG A 17 5.38 -3.88 2.36
N GLN A 18 6.17 -3.08 3.06
CA GLN A 18 7.60 -2.97 2.81
C GLN A 18 8.33 -4.29 3.09
N ILE A 19 7.97 -4.99 4.15
CA ILE A 19 8.51 -6.32 4.45
C ILE A 19 8.21 -7.28 3.30
N LEU A 20 6.95 -7.34 2.86
CA LEU A 20 6.54 -8.23 1.77
C LEU A 20 7.30 -7.91 0.48
N ARG A 21 7.50 -6.64 0.15
CA ARG A 21 8.28 -6.22 -1.03
C ARG A 21 9.74 -6.63 -0.92
N LEU A 22 10.36 -6.44 0.24
CA LEU A 22 11.74 -6.83 0.45
C LEU A 22 11.92 -8.34 0.35
N LEU A 23 10.99 -9.11 0.89
CA LEU A 23 10.99 -10.57 0.74
C LEU A 23 10.92 -10.98 -0.74
N GLN A 24 10.10 -10.32 -1.53
CA GLN A 24 10.02 -10.56 -2.98
C GLN A 24 11.32 -10.21 -3.71
N GLN A 25 12.09 -9.28 -3.17
CA GLN A 25 13.40 -8.90 -3.71
C GLN A 25 14.54 -9.83 -3.28
N GLY A 26 14.26 -10.79 -2.40
CA GLY A 26 15.24 -11.78 -1.95
C GLY A 26 15.84 -11.51 -0.57
N PHE A 27 15.42 -10.47 0.12
CA PHE A 27 15.86 -10.20 1.51
C PHE A 27 15.04 -11.04 2.47
N ASP A 28 15.44 -12.28 2.66
CA ASP A 28 14.64 -13.30 3.34
C ASP A 28 14.97 -13.50 4.83
N HIS A 29 15.99 -12.83 5.34
CA HIS A 29 16.43 -12.96 6.73
C HIS A 29 15.96 -11.77 7.55
N PRO A 30 15.41 -12.00 8.77
CA PRO A 30 14.90 -10.90 9.61
C PRO A 30 15.90 -9.80 9.93
N GLU A 31 17.18 -10.12 10.09
CA GLU A 31 18.19 -9.09 10.32
C GLU A 31 18.37 -8.15 9.12
N ASP A 32 18.32 -8.69 7.91
CA ASP A 32 18.43 -7.89 6.70
C ASP A 32 17.22 -6.97 6.56
N LEU A 33 16.04 -7.48 6.88
CA LEU A 33 14.81 -6.68 6.88
C LEU A 33 14.89 -5.53 7.89
N ALA A 34 15.39 -5.83 9.10
CA ALA A 34 15.54 -4.82 10.15
C ALA A 34 16.50 -3.70 9.72
N LYS A 35 17.62 -4.06 9.09
CA LYS A 35 18.59 -3.10 8.58
C LYS A 35 18.02 -2.25 7.46
N LYS A 36 17.35 -2.88 6.50
CA LYS A 36 16.74 -2.16 5.36
C LYS A 36 15.67 -1.18 5.79
N LEU A 37 14.83 -1.58 6.74
CA LEU A 37 13.73 -0.77 7.23
C LEU A 37 14.11 0.17 8.36
N LYS A 38 15.32 0.04 8.90
CA LYS A 38 15.81 0.84 10.03
C LYS A 38 14.90 0.73 11.26
N ILE A 39 14.44 -0.48 11.53
CA ILE A 39 13.61 -0.80 12.69
C ILE A 39 14.28 -1.92 13.51
N ARG A 40 13.78 -2.13 14.71
CA ARG A 40 14.33 -3.18 15.59
C ARG A 40 14.01 -4.56 15.06
N ARG A 41 14.92 -5.50 15.28
CA ARG A 41 14.70 -6.91 14.95
C ARG A 41 13.42 -7.45 15.59
N THR A 42 13.15 -7.09 16.84
CA THR A 42 11.94 -7.51 17.54
C THR A 42 10.67 -7.03 16.84
N SER A 43 10.70 -5.83 16.27
CA SER A 43 9.56 -5.30 15.48
C SER A 43 9.36 -6.12 14.20
N VAL A 44 10.45 -6.47 13.52
CA VAL A 44 10.39 -7.32 12.32
C VAL A 44 9.81 -8.68 12.67
N ASP A 45 10.29 -9.31 13.74
CA ASP A 45 9.83 -10.63 14.17
C ASP A 45 8.32 -10.61 14.46
N LYS A 46 7.84 -9.55 15.10
CA LYS A 46 6.42 -9.37 15.38
C LYS A 46 5.60 -9.26 14.12
N GLN A 47 6.06 -8.45 13.16
CA GLN A 47 5.36 -8.29 11.89
C GLN A 47 5.36 -9.58 11.07
N LEU A 48 6.48 -10.29 11.03
CA LEU A 48 6.56 -11.58 10.34
C LEU A 48 5.65 -12.63 10.95
N ALA A 49 5.56 -12.68 12.29
CA ALA A 49 4.64 -13.59 12.98
C ALA A 49 3.19 -13.30 12.60
N GLU A 50 2.81 -12.03 12.51
CA GLU A 50 1.48 -11.61 12.09
C GLU A 50 1.20 -12.02 10.64
N LEU A 51 2.13 -11.73 9.74
CA LEU A 51 2.00 -12.11 8.32
C LEU A 51 1.91 -13.65 8.17
N PHE A 52 2.69 -14.37 8.96
CA PHE A 52 2.65 -15.83 8.95
C PHE A 52 1.29 -16.37 9.42
N SER A 53 0.72 -15.78 10.46
CA SER A 53 -0.58 -16.22 11.00
C SER A 53 -1.72 -16.03 10.01
N TRP A 54 -1.59 -15.09 9.08
CA TRP A 54 -2.57 -14.84 8.02
C TRP A 54 -2.26 -15.61 6.73
N GLY A 55 -1.19 -16.41 6.70
CA GLY A 55 -0.83 -17.18 5.51
C GLY A 55 -0.20 -16.37 4.40
N LEU A 56 0.28 -15.17 4.67
CA LEU A 56 0.88 -14.29 3.66
C LEU A 56 2.36 -14.55 3.44
N VAL A 57 3.03 -15.15 4.42
CA VAL A 57 4.42 -15.59 4.33
C VAL A 57 4.55 -17.02 4.86
N ASP A 58 5.52 -17.74 4.31
CA ASP A 58 6.00 -19.01 4.86
C ASP A 58 7.38 -18.82 5.45
N ARG A 59 7.78 -19.76 6.28
CA ARG A 59 9.12 -19.79 6.85
C ARG A 59 9.73 -21.17 6.70
N ALA A 60 11.05 -21.19 6.57
CA ALA A 60 11.81 -22.43 6.47
C ALA A 60 13.13 -22.29 7.21
N ALA A 61 13.65 -23.41 7.69
CA ALA A 61 14.99 -23.44 8.25
C ALA A 61 16.00 -23.74 7.15
N VAL A 62 17.07 -22.97 7.11
CA VAL A 62 18.19 -23.17 6.18
C VAL A 62 19.38 -23.65 7.00
N PHE A 63 20.03 -24.72 6.53
CA PHE A 63 21.17 -25.35 7.20
C PHE A 63 22.43 -25.17 6.34
N PRO A 64 23.14 -24.02 6.48
CA PRO A 64 24.36 -23.81 5.71
C PRO A 64 25.45 -24.81 6.13
N PRO A 65 26.36 -25.24 5.24
CA PRO A 65 27.37 -26.24 5.55
C PRO A 65 28.28 -25.87 6.71
N ASN A 66 28.60 -24.59 6.86
CA ASN A 66 29.54 -24.09 7.84
C ASN A 66 28.94 -23.02 8.73
N GLY A 67 27.67 -23.10 9.07
CA GLY A 67 27.02 -22.09 9.87
C GLY A 67 25.88 -22.63 10.71
N ARG A 68 25.31 -21.74 11.51
CA ARG A 68 24.13 -22.06 12.31
C ARG A 68 22.89 -22.14 11.43
N PRO A 69 21.96 -23.02 11.76
CA PRO A 69 20.63 -22.99 11.12
C PRO A 69 20.01 -21.61 11.31
N ARG A 70 19.33 -21.13 10.28
CA ARG A 70 18.63 -19.86 10.36
C ARG A 70 17.24 -19.97 9.72
N ILE A 71 16.34 -19.14 10.19
CA ILE A 71 14.98 -19.09 9.67
C ILE A 71 14.93 -18.02 8.58
N VAL A 72 14.39 -18.39 7.43
CA VAL A 72 14.15 -17.47 6.31
C VAL A 72 12.68 -17.44 6.01
N TYR A 73 12.24 -16.35 5.41
CA TYR A 73 10.84 -16.10 5.10
C TYR A 73 10.64 -15.88 3.59
N GLN A 74 9.50 -16.31 3.09
CA GLN A 74 9.11 -16.10 1.69
C GLN A 74 7.65 -15.70 1.63
N VAL A 75 7.30 -14.86 0.66
CA VAL A 75 5.90 -14.51 0.39
C VAL A 75 5.20 -15.72 -0.22
N THR A 76 4.05 -16.07 0.30
CA THR A 76 3.22 -17.14 -0.28
C THR A 76 2.54 -16.67 -1.56
N GLN A 77 1.99 -17.59 -2.35
CA GLN A 77 1.15 -17.23 -3.48
C GLN A 77 -0.06 -16.40 -3.03
N ARG A 78 -0.64 -16.74 -1.89
CA ARG A 78 -1.72 -15.96 -1.27
C ARG A 78 -1.28 -14.53 -0.98
N GLY A 79 -0.08 -14.36 -0.44
CA GLY A 79 0.47 -13.04 -0.15
C GLY A 79 0.67 -12.22 -1.42
N ARG A 80 1.19 -12.83 -2.47
CA ARG A 80 1.36 -12.17 -3.78
C ARG A 80 0.01 -11.76 -4.38
N ASP A 81 -0.94 -12.67 -4.37
CA ASP A 81 -2.28 -12.40 -4.90
C ASP A 81 -2.97 -11.26 -4.15
N LEU A 82 -2.85 -11.24 -2.82
CA LEU A 82 -3.43 -10.17 -2.02
C LEU A 82 -2.80 -8.81 -2.35
N LEU A 83 -1.48 -8.74 -2.47
CA LEU A 83 -0.79 -7.49 -2.85
C LEU A 83 -1.26 -6.99 -4.21
N ASP A 84 -1.36 -7.89 -5.19
CA ASP A 84 -1.81 -7.54 -6.54
C ASP A 84 -3.25 -7.03 -6.54
N LEU A 85 -4.13 -7.68 -5.77
CA LEU A 85 -5.53 -7.25 -5.63
C LEU A 85 -5.63 -5.87 -4.99
N LEU A 86 -4.86 -5.62 -3.93
CA LEU A 86 -4.85 -4.32 -3.26
C LEU A 86 -4.35 -3.21 -4.18
N GLU A 87 -3.29 -3.45 -4.92
CA GLU A 87 -2.77 -2.49 -5.90
C GLU A 87 -3.80 -2.18 -6.99
N ARG A 88 -4.48 -3.21 -7.47
CA ARG A 88 -5.54 -3.05 -8.48
C ARG A 88 -6.71 -2.24 -7.95
N VAL A 89 -7.18 -2.55 -6.75
CA VAL A 89 -8.29 -1.82 -6.12
C VAL A 89 -7.93 -0.35 -5.95
N VAL A 90 -6.73 -0.06 -5.47
CA VAL A 90 -6.26 1.32 -5.28
C VAL A 90 -6.18 2.05 -6.61
N LYS A 91 -5.63 1.41 -7.65
CA LYS A 91 -5.54 2.00 -8.99
C LYS A 91 -6.92 2.32 -9.56
N GLU A 92 -7.85 1.38 -9.48
CA GLU A 92 -9.20 1.56 -10.00
C GLU A 92 -9.94 2.68 -9.27
N TYR A 93 -9.83 2.70 -7.94
CA TYR A 93 -10.45 3.75 -7.12
C TYR A 93 -9.85 5.11 -7.45
N THR A 94 -8.53 5.21 -7.53
CA THR A 94 -7.82 6.45 -7.86
C THR A 94 -8.18 6.95 -9.26
N ALA A 95 -8.27 6.06 -10.23
CA ALA A 95 -8.67 6.40 -11.60
C ALA A 95 -10.10 6.96 -11.64
N GLY A 96 -11.03 6.36 -10.89
CA GLY A 96 -12.40 6.87 -10.77
C GLY A 96 -12.45 8.24 -10.13
N PHE A 97 -11.66 8.45 -9.10
CA PHE A 97 -11.51 9.73 -8.42
C PHE A 97 -11.01 10.82 -9.38
N ARG A 98 -10.02 10.47 -10.20
CA ARG A 98 -9.46 11.37 -11.20
C ARG A 98 -10.50 11.74 -12.25
N THR A 99 -11.28 10.78 -12.72
CA THR A 99 -12.35 11.02 -13.69
C THR A 99 -13.39 12.00 -13.13
N ASP A 100 -13.78 11.81 -11.88
CA ASP A 100 -14.72 12.72 -11.21
C ASP A 100 -14.15 14.13 -11.09
N PHE A 101 -12.89 14.25 -10.71
CA PHE A 101 -12.19 15.53 -10.63
C PHE A 101 -12.18 16.25 -11.98
N GLU A 102 -11.79 15.56 -13.04
CA GLU A 102 -11.72 16.12 -14.39
C GLU A 102 -13.10 16.59 -14.88
N ARG A 103 -14.14 15.82 -14.58
CA ARG A 103 -15.51 16.18 -14.94
C ARG A 103 -15.99 17.43 -14.22
N GLU A 104 -15.75 17.52 -12.91
CA GLU A 104 -16.13 18.69 -12.12
C GLU A 104 -15.33 19.93 -12.51
N LEU A 105 -14.04 19.77 -12.81
CA LEU A 105 -13.18 20.86 -13.27
C LEU A 105 -13.65 21.38 -14.62
N GLU A 106 -13.96 20.50 -15.56
CA GLU A 106 -14.47 20.87 -16.88
C GLU A 106 -15.79 21.63 -16.79
N ALA A 107 -16.71 21.17 -15.92
CA ALA A 107 -17.96 21.88 -15.66
C ALA A 107 -17.73 23.30 -15.11
N LEU A 108 -16.75 23.43 -14.20
CA LEU A 108 -16.40 24.73 -13.63
C LEU A 108 -15.78 25.67 -14.68
N GLU A 109 -14.89 25.13 -15.50
CA GLU A 109 -14.26 25.89 -16.60
C GLU A 109 -15.30 26.35 -17.64
N SER A 110 -16.28 25.50 -17.92
CA SER A 110 -17.39 25.85 -18.83
C SER A 110 -18.22 27.00 -18.28
N LYS A 111 -18.48 27.04 -16.99
CA LYS A 111 -19.21 28.15 -16.34
C LYS A 111 -18.44 29.47 -16.44
N LEU A 112 -17.13 29.42 -16.26
CA LEU A 112 -16.25 30.57 -16.39
C LEU A 112 -16.30 31.09 -17.83
N ALA A 113 -16.16 30.20 -18.81
CA ALA A 113 -16.18 30.55 -20.23
C ALA A 113 -17.54 31.15 -20.69
N ALA A 114 -18.62 30.65 -20.08
CA ALA A 114 -19.99 31.18 -20.38
C ALA A 114 -20.28 32.48 -19.62
N GLY A 115 -19.39 32.96 -18.79
CA GLY A 115 -19.63 34.17 -18.00
C GLY A 115 -20.57 33.99 -16.82
N GLU A 116 -20.92 32.76 -16.48
CA GLU A 116 -21.83 32.46 -15.36
C GLU A 116 -21.22 32.70 -13.98
N ILE A 117 -19.91 32.63 -13.86
CA ILE A 117 -19.20 32.92 -12.64
C ILE A 117 -18.03 33.87 -12.91
N ALA A 118 -17.67 34.65 -11.89
CA ALA A 118 -16.51 35.53 -11.96
C ALA A 118 -15.22 34.74 -11.79
N GLU A 119 -14.11 35.29 -12.30
CA GLU A 119 -12.79 34.70 -12.23
C GLU A 119 -12.37 34.39 -10.78
N GLU A 120 -12.65 35.33 -9.84
CA GLU A 120 -12.34 35.10 -8.41
C GLU A 120 -13.07 33.88 -7.85
N MET A 121 -14.34 33.69 -8.20
CA MET A 121 -15.14 32.56 -7.78
C MET A 121 -14.62 31.27 -8.39
N TYR A 122 -14.18 31.31 -9.65
CA TYR A 122 -13.56 30.17 -10.33
C TYR A 122 -12.33 29.68 -9.57
N PHE A 123 -11.39 30.58 -9.24
CA PHE A 123 -10.18 30.19 -8.51
C PHE A 123 -10.49 29.65 -7.12
N LYS A 124 -11.46 30.22 -6.43
CA LYS A 124 -11.88 29.72 -5.12
C LYS A 124 -12.42 28.30 -5.20
N ARG A 125 -13.34 28.05 -6.14
CA ARG A 125 -13.94 26.73 -6.33
C ARG A 125 -12.93 25.71 -6.82
N ARG A 126 -11.99 26.12 -7.66
CA ARG A 126 -10.92 25.25 -8.12
C ARG A 126 -10.06 24.75 -6.96
N LYS A 127 -9.71 25.62 -6.02
CA LYS A 127 -8.98 25.23 -4.82
C LYS A 127 -9.76 24.23 -3.95
N GLU A 128 -11.07 24.44 -3.84
CA GLU A 128 -11.95 23.53 -3.12
C GLU A 128 -11.98 22.15 -3.78
N LEU A 129 -12.04 22.08 -5.11
CA LEU A 129 -11.96 20.84 -5.86
C LEU A 129 -10.64 20.13 -5.68
N GLU A 130 -9.53 20.86 -5.79
CA GLU A 130 -8.20 20.29 -5.59
C GLU A 130 -8.04 19.69 -4.19
N ALA A 131 -8.55 20.36 -3.16
CA ALA A 131 -8.52 19.86 -1.79
C ALA A 131 -9.38 18.61 -1.63
N ARG A 132 -10.54 18.56 -2.29
CA ARG A 132 -11.45 17.41 -2.24
C ARG A 132 -10.89 16.18 -2.94
N TYR A 133 -10.20 16.37 -4.04
CA TYR A 133 -9.69 15.29 -4.90
C TYR A 133 -8.16 15.15 -4.84
N THR A 134 -7.60 15.26 -3.65
CA THR A 134 -6.14 15.20 -3.44
C THR A 134 -5.52 13.93 -4.04
N LEU A 135 -6.22 12.79 -3.99
CA LEU A 135 -5.73 11.53 -4.54
C LEU A 135 -5.66 11.51 -6.07
N ALA A 136 -6.37 12.43 -6.75
CA ALA A 136 -6.37 12.51 -8.20
C ALA A 136 -5.22 13.38 -8.74
N LEU A 137 -4.58 14.13 -7.88
CA LEU A 137 -3.48 15.03 -8.18
C LEU A 137 -2.14 14.37 -7.90
#